data_3bbf896a752c404b68c8da8fd9947c4f
#
_entry.id   3bbf896a752c404b68c8da8fd9947c4f
#
_cell.length_a   1.000
_cell.length_b   1.000
_cell.length_c   1.000
_cell.angle_alpha   90.00
_cell.angle_beta   90.00
_cell.angle_gamma   90.00
#
_symmetry.space_group_name_H-M   'P 1'
#
loop_
_entity.id
_entity.type
_entity.pdbx_description
1 polymer ?
#
loop_
_entity_poly.entity_id
_entity_poly.type
_entity_poly.pdbx_seq_one_letter_code
_entity_poly.pdbx_strand_id
1 'polypeptide(L)'
;MDAAAPTTSRSPAALAEALRRPGTVLLDTGRADADTDTDRALLFSEPQRTLLARRRAEVPGVLAAADEATAAGRFVAGVVRYEAGYAFEPALFPEQQQDDDAPLAWLGVYDAPRVLSPAAVTDALAQDAGPSPAVEDLRFDIARVAYREAIAEVKAAIRAGDVYQVNFTAPLRFRLAGDPLALYRRMRRRQPVPYGAFLNLGDDRRVLSCSPELFFRRDGRRAWTRPMKGTVRRGDTPAEDRRLRRWLAADEKSRAENLMIVDLLRNDLSVCCEPGSVQVPELFSVEAYDTVSQMTSAVEGRLKENAAGLSELFRALFPCGSVTGAPKLRAMRRIRRLEQGPRGVYCGAVGFAGPEEAVFNVAIRTVELKGGQGRMGIGSGVVWDSEADAEYEECLLKAHFLNS
;
A
#
# COMPACT_ATOMS: atom_id res chain seq x y z
N MET A 1 2.95 -17.84 -27.71
CA MET A 1 2.05 -18.82 -27.03
C MET A 1 0.78 -18.06 -26.69
N ASP A 2 -0.35 -18.59 -27.16
CA ASP A 2 -1.64 -17.89 -27.18
C ASP A 2 -2.07 -17.38 -25.79
N ALA A 3 -2.42 -16.11 -25.75
CA ALA A 3 -3.11 -15.51 -24.63
C ALA A 3 -4.44 -16.24 -24.43
N ALA A 4 -4.61 -16.87 -23.27
CA ALA A 4 -5.86 -17.50 -22.89
C ALA A 4 -7.01 -16.48 -23.01
N ALA A 5 -7.98 -16.80 -23.84
CA ALA A 5 -9.18 -16.02 -24.04
C ALA A 5 -9.94 -15.81 -22.71
N PRO A 6 -10.59 -14.65 -22.51
CA PRO A 6 -11.31 -14.36 -21.26
C PRO A 6 -12.44 -15.36 -21.08
N THR A 7 -12.33 -16.19 -20.03
CA THR A 7 -13.34 -17.18 -19.66
C THR A 7 -14.60 -16.48 -19.18
N THR A 8 -15.68 -16.72 -19.90
CA THR A 8 -17.13 -16.58 -19.59
C THR A 8 -17.52 -15.64 -18.45
N SER A 9 -18.24 -14.58 -18.82
CA SER A 9 -18.92 -13.63 -17.93
C SER A 9 -19.90 -14.36 -16.99
N ARG A 10 -19.47 -14.70 -15.77
CA ARG A 10 -20.42 -14.87 -14.69
C ARG A 10 -21.07 -13.50 -14.42
N SER A 11 -22.40 -13.49 -14.15
CA SER A 11 -23.17 -12.25 -13.96
C SER A 11 -22.52 -11.34 -12.92
N PRO A 12 -22.69 -10.01 -13.01
CA PRO A 12 -22.21 -9.06 -11.99
C PRO A 12 -22.62 -9.43 -10.56
N ALA A 13 -23.82 -9.98 -10.35
CA ALA A 13 -24.30 -10.50 -9.07
C ALA A 13 -23.39 -11.63 -8.52
N ALA A 14 -22.88 -12.50 -9.38
CA ALA A 14 -21.98 -13.59 -8.95
C ALA A 14 -20.62 -13.07 -8.48
N LEU A 15 -20.14 -11.92 -8.98
CA LEU A 15 -18.92 -11.30 -8.48
C LEU A 15 -19.14 -10.71 -7.09
N ALA A 16 -20.23 -9.96 -6.89
CA ALA A 16 -20.57 -9.39 -5.58
C ALA A 16 -20.74 -10.48 -4.51
N GLU A 17 -21.38 -11.60 -4.87
CA GLU A 17 -21.52 -12.77 -3.99
C GLU A 17 -20.15 -13.38 -3.66
N ALA A 18 -19.26 -13.54 -4.65
CA ALA A 18 -17.90 -14.06 -4.42
C ALA A 18 -17.11 -13.19 -3.43
N LEU A 19 -17.22 -11.86 -3.54
CA LEU A 19 -16.53 -10.92 -2.65
C LEU A 19 -16.99 -11.02 -1.18
N ARG A 20 -18.20 -11.54 -0.93
CA ARG A 20 -18.70 -11.79 0.43
C ARG A 20 -18.18 -13.10 1.03
N ARG A 21 -17.59 -13.98 0.23
CA ARG A 21 -17.05 -15.25 0.75
C ARG A 21 -15.69 -15.03 1.41
N PRO A 22 -15.44 -15.67 2.58
CA PRO A 22 -14.11 -15.66 3.19
C PRO A 22 -13.03 -16.20 2.25
N GLY A 23 -11.84 -15.64 2.33
CA GLY A 23 -10.72 -16.02 1.48
C GLY A 23 -10.74 -15.41 0.08
N THR A 24 -11.64 -14.48 -0.21
CA THR A 24 -11.67 -13.79 -1.51
C THR A 24 -10.82 -12.54 -1.50
N VAL A 25 -9.99 -12.37 -2.54
CA VAL A 25 -9.16 -11.20 -2.79
C VAL A 25 -9.47 -10.68 -4.19
N LEU A 26 -9.95 -9.45 -4.27
CA LEU A 26 -10.03 -8.67 -5.49
C LEU A 26 -8.87 -7.67 -5.51
N LEU A 27 -8.02 -7.77 -6.50
CA LEU A 27 -7.06 -6.72 -6.84
C LEU A 27 -7.63 -5.98 -8.05
N ASP A 28 -7.88 -4.69 -7.87
CA ASP A 28 -8.70 -3.89 -8.77
C ASP A 28 -7.88 -2.70 -9.28
N THR A 29 -8.24 -2.26 -10.47
CA THR A 29 -7.72 -1.01 -11.00
C THR A 29 -8.89 -0.09 -11.31
N GLY A 30 -8.93 1.05 -10.65
CA GLY A 30 -9.87 2.13 -10.96
C GLY A 30 -9.37 3.04 -12.07
N ARG A 31 -8.09 2.89 -12.44
CA ARG A 31 -7.40 3.70 -13.43
C ARG A 31 -6.22 2.94 -14.01
N ALA A 32 -6.06 2.98 -15.34
CA ALA A 32 -4.85 2.51 -16.00
C ALA A 32 -3.66 3.41 -15.63
N ASP A 33 -2.53 2.80 -15.30
CA ASP A 33 -1.25 3.47 -15.15
C ASP A 33 -0.43 3.23 -16.42
N ALA A 34 0.30 4.25 -16.90
CA ALA A 34 1.01 4.20 -18.17
C ALA A 34 2.06 3.08 -18.25
N ASP A 35 2.59 2.64 -17.10
CA ASP A 35 3.64 1.62 -17.03
C ASP A 35 3.17 0.25 -16.53
N THR A 36 1.90 0.10 -16.27
CA THR A 36 1.38 -1.14 -15.74
C THR A 36 0.33 -1.70 -16.70
N ASP A 37 0.39 -3.00 -16.93
CA ASP A 37 -0.69 -3.78 -17.54
C ASP A 37 -1.91 -3.81 -16.57
N THR A 38 -2.35 -2.60 -16.16
CA THR A 38 -3.42 -2.37 -15.18
C THR A 38 -4.80 -2.30 -15.81
N ASP A 39 -4.94 -2.67 -17.09
CA ASP A 39 -6.26 -2.78 -17.73
C ASP A 39 -7.05 -4.00 -17.27
N ARG A 40 -6.57 -4.68 -16.24
CA ARG A 40 -7.19 -5.90 -15.69
C ARG A 40 -7.33 -5.83 -14.17
N ALA A 41 -8.43 -6.39 -13.67
CA ALA A 41 -8.59 -6.74 -12.27
C ALA A 41 -8.41 -8.25 -12.10
N LEU A 42 -7.90 -8.66 -10.94
CA LEU A 42 -7.66 -10.06 -10.60
C LEU A 42 -8.54 -10.47 -9.43
N LEU A 43 -9.37 -11.49 -9.63
CA LEU A 43 -10.19 -12.08 -8.57
C LEU A 43 -9.62 -13.44 -8.18
N PHE A 44 -9.18 -13.55 -6.94
CA PHE A 44 -8.78 -14.78 -6.29
C PHE A 44 -9.91 -15.22 -5.35
N SER A 45 -10.38 -16.43 -5.48
CA SER A 45 -11.46 -16.99 -4.66
C SER A 45 -11.19 -18.48 -4.37
N GLU A 46 -11.76 -18.97 -3.27
CA GLU A 46 -11.66 -20.36 -2.87
C GLU A 46 -10.19 -20.81 -2.68
N PRO A 47 -9.47 -20.23 -1.71
CA PRO A 47 -8.08 -20.59 -1.47
C PRO A 47 -7.96 -22.07 -1.08
N GLN A 48 -7.00 -22.79 -1.65
CA GLN A 48 -6.68 -24.17 -1.27
C GLN A 48 -6.20 -24.25 0.18
N ARG A 49 -5.45 -23.26 0.61
CA ARG A 49 -5.00 -23.06 1.99
C ARG A 49 -4.69 -21.58 2.23
N THR A 50 -4.63 -21.21 3.50
CA THR A 50 -4.22 -19.86 3.93
C THR A 50 -2.93 -19.97 4.72
N LEU A 51 -1.95 -19.15 4.36
CA LEU A 51 -0.69 -18.99 5.06
C LEU A 51 -0.84 -17.83 6.05
N LEU A 52 -0.63 -18.08 7.32
CA LEU A 52 -0.85 -17.12 8.40
C LEU A 52 0.40 -16.96 9.26
N ALA A 53 0.85 -15.73 9.47
CA ALA A 53 1.81 -15.38 10.50
C ALA A 53 1.09 -14.57 11.57
N ARG A 54 0.97 -15.09 12.77
CA ARG A 54 0.43 -14.35 13.93
C ARG A 54 1.53 -13.76 14.81
N ARG A 55 2.70 -14.36 14.80
CA ARG A 55 3.91 -13.91 15.51
C ARG A 55 5.00 -13.55 14.51
N ARG A 56 5.89 -12.65 14.90
CA ARG A 56 7.00 -12.20 14.03
C ARG A 56 7.88 -13.33 13.56
N ALA A 57 8.19 -14.28 14.44
CA ALA A 57 9.00 -15.45 14.11
C ALA A 57 8.41 -16.33 12.99
N GLU A 58 7.10 -16.22 12.73
CA GLU A 58 6.40 -16.98 11.68
C GLU A 58 6.46 -16.31 10.30
N VAL A 59 6.74 -14.99 10.25
CA VAL A 59 6.72 -14.22 9.00
C VAL A 59 7.67 -14.78 7.94
N PRO A 60 8.95 -15.09 8.25
CA PRO A 60 9.85 -15.68 7.24
C PRO A 60 9.34 -17.01 6.71
N GLY A 61 8.78 -17.88 7.59
CA GLY A 61 8.23 -19.18 7.18
C GLY A 61 7.00 -19.05 6.28
N VAL A 62 6.13 -18.06 6.53
CA VAL A 62 4.97 -17.77 5.68
C VAL A 62 5.40 -17.30 4.30
N LEU A 63 6.40 -16.42 4.21
CA LEU A 63 6.93 -15.96 2.92
C LEU A 63 7.63 -17.10 2.15
N ALA A 64 8.39 -17.95 2.84
CA ALA A 64 9.00 -19.13 2.22
C ALA A 64 7.94 -20.11 1.68
N ALA A 65 6.87 -20.37 2.43
CA ALA A 65 5.75 -21.18 1.97
C ALA A 65 5.00 -20.55 0.78
N ALA A 66 4.98 -19.22 0.68
CA ALA A 66 4.46 -18.52 -0.49
C ALA A 66 5.38 -18.71 -1.72
N ASP A 67 6.71 -18.68 -1.53
CA ASP A 67 7.69 -18.96 -2.59
C ASP A 67 7.56 -20.41 -3.09
N GLU A 68 7.41 -21.37 -2.19
CA GLU A 68 7.16 -22.78 -2.57
C GLU A 68 5.87 -22.93 -3.39
N ALA A 69 4.80 -22.24 -3.00
CA ALA A 69 3.54 -22.27 -3.72
C ALA A 69 3.67 -21.69 -5.15
N THR A 70 4.37 -20.55 -5.30
CA THR A 70 4.58 -19.94 -6.62
C THR A 70 5.52 -20.78 -7.49
N ALA A 71 6.55 -21.38 -6.93
CA ALA A 71 7.42 -22.32 -7.63
C ALA A 71 6.67 -23.59 -8.11
N ALA A 72 5.61 -24.00 -7.38
CA ALA A 72 4.72 -25.08 -7.77
C ALA A 72 3.63 -24.65 -8.78
N GLY A 73 3.73 -23.47 -9.38
CA GLY A 73 2.78 -22.95 -10.37
C GLY A 73 1.49 -22.38 -9.78
N ARG A 74 1.44 -22.16 -8.46
CA ARG A 74 0.28 -21.56 -7.77
C ARG A 74 0.41 -20.07 -7.68
N PHE A 75 -0.69 -19.42 -7.27
CA PHE A 75 -0.74 -18.00 -6.97
C PHE A 75 -0.96 -17.78 -5.47
N VAL A 76 -0.37 -16.74 -4.94
CA VAL A 76 -0.65 -16.26 -3.59
C VAL A 76 -1.16 -14.83 -3.67
N ALA A 77 -2.19 -14.49 -2.87
CA ALA A 77 -2.71 -13.13 -2.79
C ALA A 77 -3.14 -12.80 -1.37
N GLY A 78 -2.94 -11.55 -0.94
CA GLY A 78 -3.32 -11.16 0.41
C GLY A 78 -2.66 -9.90 0.91
N VAL A 79 -2.37 -9.88 2.21
CA VAL A 79 -1.88 -8.71 2.93
C VAL A 79 -0.75 -9.06 3.88
N VAL A 80 0.25 -8.17 3.95
CA VAL A 80 1.35 -8.18 4.93
C VAL A 80 1.28 -6.87 5.71
N ARG A 81 1.07 -6.94 7.03
CA ARG A 81 0.97 -5.76 7.91
C ARG A 81 2.34 -5.14 8.18
N TYR A 82 2.37 -3.84 8.45
CA TYR A 82 3.60 -3.09 8.71
C TYR A 82 4.53 -3.75 9.73
N GLU A 83 3.97 -4.28 10.82
CA GLU A 83 4.73 -4.89 11.91
C GLU A 83 5.44 -6.19 11.52
N ALA A 84 5.05 -6.82 10.39
CA ALA A 84 5.79 -7.95 9.82
C ALA A 84 7.23 -7.56 9.47
N GLY A 85 7.47 -6.28 9.13
CA GLY A 85 8.79 -5.75 8.84
C GLY A 85 9.78 -5.85 10.01
N TYR A 86 9.28 -5.88 11.24
CA TYR A 86 10.14 -6.08 12.41
C TYR A 86 10.74 -7.49 12.51
N ALA A 87 10.18 -8.46 11.78
CA ALA A 87 10.71 -9.82 11.73
C ALA A 87 12.05 -9.91 11.01
N PHE A 88 12.35 -8.96 10.13
CA PHE A 88 13.60 -8.93 9.36
C PHE A 88 14.78 -8.35 10.14
N GLU A 89 14.51 -7.67 11.27
CA GLU A 89 15.51 -7.05 12.14
C GLU A 89 15.23 -7.35 13.63
N PRO A 90 15.19 -8.63 14.03
CA PRO A 90 14.74 -9.02 15.37
C PRO A 90 15.63 -8.47 16.50
N ALA A 91 16.92 -8.28 16.25
CA ALA A 91 17.84 -7.69 17.22
C ALA A 91 17.49 -6.21 17.54
N LEU A 92 16.96 -5.48 16.56
CA LEU A 92 16.57 -4.07 16.73
C LEU A 92 15.15 -3.91 17.26
N PHE A 93 14.31 -4.90 17.01
CA PHE A 93 12.89 -4.89 17.35
C PHE A 93 12.51 -6.13 18.14
N PRO A 94 12.83 -6.21 19.43
CA PRO A 94 12.45 -7.34 20.27
C PRO A 94 10.93 -7.55 20.27
N GLU A 95 10.51 -8.80 20.40
CA GLU A 95 9.10 -9.17 20.35
C GLU A 95 8.32 -8.48 21.48
N GLN A 96 7.18 -7.93 21.15
CA GLN A 96 6.23 -7.37 22.09
C GLN A 96 4.89 -8.06 21.88
N GLN A 97 4.11 -8.16 22.94
CA GLN A 97 2.75 -8.67 22.85
C GLN A 97 1.96 -7.81 21.85
N GLN A 98 1.25 -8.44 20.93
CA GLN A 98 0.36 -7.72 20.01
C GLN A 98 -0.95 -7.40 20.72
N ASP A 99 -1.43 -6.18 20.54
CA ASP A 99 -2.68 -5.72 21.15
C ASP A 99 -3.93 -6.23 20.41
N ASP A 100 -3.75 -6.86 19.22
CA ASP A 100 -4.84 -7.41 18.44
C ASP A 100 -4.55 -8.86 17.99
N ASP A 101 -5.62 -9.61 17.65
CA ASP A 101 -5.56 -10.98 17.17
C ASP A 101 -5.38 -11.08 15.63
N ALA A 102 -5.15 -9.96 14.95
CA ALA A 102 -4.97 -9.93 13.50
C ALA A 102 -3.61 -10.50 13.10
N PRO A 103 -3.56 -11.37 12.07
CA PRO A 103 -2.30 -11.91 11.60
C PRO A 103 -1.40 -10.82 11.00
N LEU A 104 -0.08 -10.95 11.21
CA LEU A 104 0.94 -10.09 10.58
C LEU A 104 1.03 -10.28 9.07
N ALA A 105 0.75 -11.50 8.62
CA ALA A 105 0.59 -11.83 7.21
C ALA A 105 -0.59 -12.78 7.04
N TRP A 106 -1.41 -12.51 6.06
CA TRP A 106 -2.49 -13.36 5.58
C TRP A 106 -2.37 -13.49 4.06
N LEU A 107 -2.02 -14.69 3.58
CA LEU A 107 -1.85 -14.97 2.16
C LEU A 107 -2.66 -16.23 1.81
N GLY A 108 -3.67 -16.09 0.96
CA GLY A 108 -4.37 -17.23 0.36
C GLY A 108 -3.53 -17.83 -0.76
N VAL A 109 -3.53 -19.17 -0.89
CA VAL A 109 -2.91 -19.90 -2.00
C VAL A 109 -4.01 -20.36 -2.95
N TYR A 110 -3.89 -20.04 -4.24
CA TYR A 110 -4.92 -20.25 -5.26
C TYR A 110 -4.35 -20.96 -6.50
N ASP A 111 -5.22 -21.61 -7.28
CA ASP A 111 -4.83 -22.20 -8.58
C ASP A 111 -4.46 -21.11 -9.59
N ALA A 112 -5.40 -20.22 -9.88
CA ALA A 112 -5.20 -19.07 -10.77
C ALA A 112 -6.25 -18.00 -10.47
N PRO A 113 -5.92 -16.70 -10.72
CA PRO A 113 -6.91 -15.65 -10.64
C PRO A 113 -7.88 -15.70 -11.83
N ARG A 114 -9.11 -15.26 -11.59
CA ARG A 114 -10.01 -14.88 -12.67
C ARG A 114 -9.66 -13.45 -13.10
N VAL A 115 -9.34 -13.28 -14.38
CA VAL A 115 -9.07 -11.96 -14.96
C VAL A 115 -10.40 -11.30 -15.33
N LEU A 116 -10.57 -10.05 -14.89
CA LEU A 116 -11.77 -9.24 -15.12
C LEU A 116 -11.36 -7.91 -15.76
N SER A 117 -12.26 -7.33 -16.57
CA SER A 117 -12.10 -5.94 -16.97
C SER A 117 -12.48 -4.99 -15.83
N PRO A 118 -11.90 -3.80 -15.72
CA PRO A 118 -12.29 -2.77 -14.75
C PRO A 118 -13.77 -2.39 -14.86
N ALA A 119 -14.33 -2.42 -16.09
CA ALA A 119 -15.75 -2.20 -16.34
C ALA A 119 -16.62 -3.27 -15.68
N ALA A 120 -16.25 -4.56 -15.81
CA ALA A 120 -16.99 -5.66 -15.19
C ALA A 120 -17.01 -5.55 -13.66
N VAL A 121 -15.93 -5.08 -13.04
CA VAL A 121 -15.88 -4.79 -11.60
C VAL A 121 -16.80 -3.61 -11.25
N THR A 122 -16.78 -2.55 -12.06
CA THR A 122 -17.64 -1.38 -11.87
C THR A 122 -19.11 -1.76 -11.92
N ASP A 123 -19.51 -2.55 -12.93
CA ASP A 123 -20.88 -3.00 -13.11
C ASP A 123 -21.35 -3.90 -11.94
N ALA A 124 -20.49 -4.81 -11.50
CA ALA A 124 -20.80 -5.70 -10.38
C ALA A 124 -20.98 -4.93 -9.07
N LEU A 125 -20.10 -3.97 -8.79
CA LEU A 125 -20.21 -3.12 -7.61
C LEU A 125 -21.41 -2.16 -7.68
N ALA A 126 -21.87 -1.76 -8.88
CA ALA A 126 -23.03 -0.91 -9.08
C ALA A 126 -24.35 -1.66 -8.87
N GLN A 127 -24.43 -2.91 -9.35
CA GLN A 127 -25.64 -3.75 -9.21
C GLN A 127 -25.86 -4.21 -7.77
N ASP A 128 -24.81 -4.27 -6.96
CA ASP A 128 -24.90 -4.54 -5.53
C ASP A 128 -25.31 -3.28 -4.76
N ALA A 129 -26.50 -2.77 -5.09
CA ALA A 129 -27.06 -1.53 -4.59
C ALA A 129 -27.61 -1.66 -3.16
N GLY A 130 -26.81 -2.17 -2.23
CA GLY A 130 -27.13 -2.07 -0.81
C GLY A 130 -27.27 -0.60 -0.35
N PRO A 131 -27.85 -0.35 0.83
CA PRO A 131 -27.98 1.00 1.37
C PRO A 131 -26.63 1.71 1.44
N SER A 132 -26.63 3.04 1.29
CA SER A 132 -25.42 3.85 1.39
C SER A 132 -24.76 3.62 2.74
N PRO A 133 -23.47 3.24 2.79
CA PRO A 133 -22.79 2.97 4.04
C PRO A 133 -22.61 4.28 4.81
N ALA A 134 -22.84 4.27 6.12
CA ALA A 134 -22.54 5.39 7.00
C ALA A 134 -21.23 5.14 7.76
N VAL A 135 -20.35 6.15 7.74
CA VAL A 135 -19.16 6.21 8.58
C VAL A 135 -19.51 7.10 9.77
N GLU A 136 -19.56 6.50 10.95
CA GLU A 136 -19.99 7.15 12.17
C GLU A 136 -18.82 7.25 13.15
N ASP A 137 -18.86 8.20 14.07
CA ASP A 137 -17.89 8.41 15.14
C ASP A 137 -16.44 8.54 14.62
N LEU A 138 -16.28 9.12 13.43
CA LEU A 138 -14.95 9.31 12.85
C LEU A 138 -14.10 10.25 13.71
N ARG A 139 -12.96 9.75 14.17
CA ARG A 139 -12.03 10.51 14.99
C ARG A 139 -10.58 10.23 14.60
N PHE A 140 -9.76 11.26 14.61
CA PHE A 140 -8.31 11.12 14.53
C PHE A 140 -7.79 10.84 15.94
N ASP A 141 -7.19 9.68 16.14
CA ASP A 141 -6.90 9.11 17.47
C ASP A 141 -5.58 9.65 18.07
N ILE A 142 -5.34 10.94 17.86
CA ILE A 142 -4.25 11.68 18.48
C ILE A 142 -4.68 13.13 18.73
N ALA A 143 -4.48 13.62 19.94
CA ALA A 143 -4.71 15.03 20.24
C ALA A 143 -3.67 15.93 19.57
N ARG A 144 -4.08 17.14 19.14
CA ARG A 144 -3.18 18.10 18.47
C ARG A 144 -1.93 18.40 19.30
N VAL A 145 -2.05 18.48 20.62
CA VAL A 145 -0.91 18.72 21.52
C VAL A 145 0.10 17.57 21.43
N ALA A 146 -0.38 16.32 21.57
CA ALA A 146 0.47 15.12 21.47
C ALA A 146 1.11 15.00 20.06
N TYR A 147 0.38 15.38 19.01
CA TYR A 147 0.93 15.42 17.65
C TYR A 147 2.08 16.43 17.55
N ARG A 148 1.92 17.65 18.08
CA ARG A 148 2.99 18.68 18.10
C ARG A 148 4.21 18.21 18.88
N GLU A 149 4.03 17.54 20.01
CA GLU A 149 5.12 16.96 20.80
C GLU A 149 5.88 15.90 20.01
N ALA A 150 5.18 14.98 19.33
CA ALA A 150 5.80 13.98 18.46
C ALA A 150 6.58 14.61 17.31
N ILE A 151 6.03 15.64 16.64
CA ILE A 151 6.75 16.36 15.58
C ILE A 151 8.01 17.05 16.13
N ALA A 152 7.93 17.64 17.31
CA ALA A 152 9.09 18.27 17.96
C ALA A 152 10.20 17.24 18.25
N GLU A 153 9.85 16.03 18.71
CA GLU A 153 10.82 14.93 18.91
C GLU A 153 11.43 14.46 17.58
N VAL A 154 10.64 14.34 16.51
CA VAL A 154 11.18 14.02 15.18
C VAL A 154 12.14 15.10 14.70
N LYS A 155 11.78 16.39 14.82
CA LYS A 155 12.67 17.50 14.45
C LYS A 155 13.95 17.54 15.30
N ALA A 156 13.88 17.19 16.57
CA ALA A 156 15.07 17.05 17.42
C ALA A 156 16.00 15.93 16.92
N ALA A 157 15.45 14.80 16.50
CA ALA A 157 16.22 13.71 15.92
C ALA A 157 16.86 14.09 14.56
N ILE A 158 16.15 14.85 13.73
CA ILE A 158 16.69 15.41 12.47
C ILE A 158 17.86 16.36 12.76
N ARG A 159 17.69 17.28 13.73
CA ARG A 159 18.76 18.18 14.16
C ARG A 159 20.01 17.46 14.66
N ALA A 160 19.82 16.35 15.36
CA ALA A 160 20.91 15.51 15.85
C ALA A 160 21.58 14.65 14.74
N GLY A 161 21.06 14.67 13.50
CA GLY A 161 21.57 13.86 12.39
C GLY A 161 21.23 12.35 12.50
N ASP A 162 20.29 12.01 13.38
CA ASP A 162 19.85 10.61 13.54
C ASP A 162 19.02 10.13 12.34
N VAL A 163 18.15 11.01 11.83
CA VAL A 163 17.26 10.76 10.68
C VAL A 163 17.18 12.02 9.81
N TYR A 164 16.81 11.84 8.55
CA TYR A 164 16.53 12.96 7.63
C TYR A 164 15.04 13.20 7.48
N GLN A 165 14.26 12.12 7.59
CA GLN A 165 12.80 12.12 7.52
C GLN A 165 12.24 11.00 8.39
N VAL A 166 11.07 11.25 8.99
CA VAL A 166 10.23 10.21 9.60
C VAL A 166 8.80 10.39 9.11
N ASN A 167 8.20 9.33 8.58
CA ASN A 167 6.77 9.31 8.28
C ASN A 167 6.01 9.04 9.59
N PHE A 168 5.52 10.10 10.25
CA PHE A 168 4.77 9.99 11.51
C PHE A 168 3.28 9.84 11.24
N THR A 169 2.64 8.89 11.93
CA THR A 169 1.26 8.52 11.64
C THR A 169 0.42 8.30 12.88
N ALA A 170 -0.89 8.44 12.75
CA ALA A 170 -1.85 8.05 13.75
C ALA A 170 -3.12 7.47 13.09
N PRO A 171 -3.91 6.63 13.79
CA PRO A 171 -5.09 6.05 13.20
C PRO A 171 -6.29 7.00 13.20
N LEU A 172 -7.06 6.98 12.13
CA LEU A 172 -8.49 7.30 12.15
C LEU A 172 -9.25 6.07 12.62
N ARG A 173 -10.18 6.26 13.52
CA ARG A 173 -11.12 5.23 13.96
C ARG A 173 -12.54 5.66 13.68
N PHE A 174 -13.38 4.71 13.33
CA PHE A 174 -14.79 4.97 13.03
C PHE A 174 -15.62 3.69 13.20
N ARG A 175 -16.93 3.85 13.17
CA ARG A 175 -17.88 2.74 13.07
C ARG A 175 -18.52 2.76 11.67
N LEU A 176 -18.52 1.61 11.02
CA LEU A 176 -19.22 1.41 9.75
C LEU A 176 -20.62 0.85 10.03
N ALA A 177 -21.65 1.61 9.68
CA ALA A 177 -23.01 1.10 9.57
C ALA A 177 -23.31 0.81 8.09
N GLY A 178 -23.47 -0.47 7.75
CA GLY A 178 -23.71 -0.93 6.38
C GLY A 178 -22.69 -1.94 5.86
N ASP A 179 -22.77 -2.23 4.57
CA ASP A 179 -21.95 -3.25 3.91
C ASP A 179 -20.54 -2.71 3.60
N PRO A 180 -19.46 -3.43 4.01
CA PRO A 180 -18.09 -3.11 3.61
C PRO A 180 -17.89 -2.98 2.09
N LEU A 181 -18.59 -3.78 1.29
CA LEU A 181 -18.50 -3.71 -0.17
C LEU A 181 -19.07 -2.39 -0.71
N ALA A 182 -20.16 -1.90 -0.12
CA ALA A 182 -20.71 -0.59 -0.45
C ALA A 182 -19.74 0.56 -0.05
N LEU A 183 -19.00 0.42 1.07
CA LEU A 183 -17.96 1.37 1.43
C LEU A 183 -16.81 1.33 0.41
N TYR A 184 -16.35 0.14 0.01
CA TYR A 184 -15.31 0.00 -1.01
C TYR A 184 -15.73 0.65 -2.34
N ARG A 185 -16.95 0.39 -2.82
CA ARG A 185 -17.53 1.05 -4.00
C ARG A 185 -17.47 2.57 -3.91
N ARG A 186 -17.84 3.14 -2.76
CA ARG A 186 -17.77 4.59 -2.51
C ARG A 186 -16.34 5.11 -2.56
N MET A 187 -15.40 4.45 -1.87
CA MET A 187 -13.98 4.80 -1.87
C MET A 187 -13.39 4.76 -3.29
N ARG A 188 -13.63 3.68 -4.03
CA ARG A 188 -13.15 3.47 -5.41
C ARG A 188 -13.63 4.55 -6.38
N ARG A 189 -14.89 4.97 -6.26
CA ARG A 189 -15.46 6.04 -7.09
C ARG A 189 -14.83 7.41 -6.83
N ARG A 190 -14.43 7.66 -5.60
CA ARG A 190 -13.85 8.94 -5.19
C ARG A 190 -12.35 9.01 -5.45
N GLN A 191 -11.72 7.87 -5.41
CA GLN A 191 -10.29 7.74 -5.61
C GLN A 191 -10.00 6.61 -6.61
N PRO A 192 -10.19 6.85 -7.91
CA PRO A 192 -9.73 5.93 -8.92
C PRO A 192 -8.20 5.86 -8.88
N VAL A 193 -7.68 4.67 -8.58
CA VAL A 193 -6.24 4.41 -8.37
C VAL A 193 -5.82 3.16 -9.12
N PRO A 194 -4.51 2.99 -9.42
CA PRO A 194 -4.04 1.79 -10.12
C PRO A 194 -3.99 0.53 -9.25
N TYR A 195 -3.87 0.66 -7.94
CA TYR A 195 -3.67 -0.49 -7.03
C TYR A 195 -4.77 -0.58 -5.96
N GLY A 196 -6.03 -0.64 -6.40
CA GLY A 196 -7.17 -0.90 -5.53
C GLY A 196 -7.22 -2.36 -5.07
N ALA A 197 -7.85 -2.61 -3.91
CA ALA A 197 -8.09 -3.97 -3.45
C ALA A 197 -9.26 -4.08 -2.48
N PHE A 198 -9.98 -5.19 -2.56
CA PHE A 198 -10.95 -5.61 -1.55
C PHE A 198 -10.63 -7.03 -1.11
N LEU A 199 -10.37 -7.23 0.18
CA LEU A 199 -10.05 -8.53 0.76
C LEU A 199 -11.07 -8.91 1.82
N ASN A 200 -11.57 -10.12 1.74
CA ASN A 200 -12.38 -10.75 2.76
C ASN A 200 -11.53 -11.85 3.45
N LEU A 201 -10.95 -11.51 4.60
CA LEU A 201 -10.02 -12.40 5.29
C LEU A 201 -10.72 -13.47 6.17
N GLY A 202 -12.07 -13.43 6.25
CA GLY A 202 -12.83 -14.21 7.23
C GLY A 202 -12.90 -13.51 8.60
N ASP A 203 -13.57 -14.13 9.57
CA ASP A 203 -13.70 -13.66 10.96
C ASP A 203 -14.10 -12.17 11.07
N ASP A 204 -15.05 -11.74 10.21
CA ASP A 204 -15.49 -10.35 10.06
C ASP A 204 -14.39 -9.33 9.75
N ARG A 205 -13.24 -9.80 9.26
CA ARG A 205 -12.14 -8.94 8.85
C ARG A 205 -12.17 -8.64 7.35
N ARG A 206 -12.08 -7.36 7.03
CA ARG A 206 -12.01 -6.87 5.63
C ARG A 206 -10.90 -5.86 5.51
N VAL A 207 -10.27 -5.83 4.33
CA VAL A 207 -9.31 -4.78 3.94
C VAL A 207 -9.81 -4.14 2.66
N LEU A 208 -9.96 -2.82 2.69
CA LEU A 208 -10.40 -1.99 1.58
C LEU A 208 -9.29 -1.01 1.26
N SER A 209 -8.63 -1.19 0.13
CA SER A 209 -7.47 -0.38 -0.26
C SER A 209 -7.77 0.43 -1.52
N CYS A 210 -7.45 1.73 -1.48
CA CYS A 210 -7.41 2.61 -2.64
C CYS A 210 -6.00 3.21 -2.76
N SER A 211 -4.99 2.34 -2.87
CA SER A 211 -3.60 2.78 -2.92
C SER A 211 -3.21 3.28 -4.31
N PRO A 212 -2.59 4.47 -4.38
CA PRO A 212 -2.01 4.96 -5.64
C PRO A 212 -0.58 4.47 -5.86
N GLU A 213 0.09 3.85 -4.86
CA GLU A 213 1.53 3.67 -4.85
C GLU A 213 1.92 2.21 -5.00
N LEU A 214 2.80 1.92 -5.97
CA LEU A 214 3.44 0.63 -6.15
C LEU A 214 4.54 0.45 -5.08
N PHE A 215 4.45 -0.64 -4.31
CA PHE A 215 5.53 -1.05 -3.44
C PHE A 215 6.65 -1.71 -4.25
N PHE A 216 6.33 -2.81 -4.93
CA PHE A 216 7.19 -3.38 -5.96
C PHE A 216 6.38 -4.19 -6.98
N ARG A 217 6.92 -4.32 -8.17
CA ARG A 217 6.54 -5.30 -9.17
C ARG A 217 7.75 -6.14 -9.54
N ARG A 218 7.52 -7.43 -9.75
CA ARG A 218 8.48 -8.38 -10.31
C ARG A 218 7.88 -9.00 -11.57
N ASP A 219 8.69 -9.08 -12.61
CA ASP A 219 8.39 -9.82 -13.83
C ASP A 219 9.64 -10.64 -14.20
N GLY A 220 9.55 -11.97 -14.08
CA GLY A 220 10.71 -12.83 -14.10
C GLY A 220 11.77 -12.40 -13.08
N ARG A 221 12.93 -11.95 -13.58
CA ARG A 221 14.03 -11.43 -12.76
C ARG A 221 14.13 -9.90 -12.75
N ARG A 222 13.25 -9.18 -13.40
CA ARG A 222 13.17 -7.72 -13.31
C ARG A 222 12.29 -7.34 -12.13
N ALA A 223 12.80 -6.48 -11.26
CA ALA A 223 12.01 -5.87 -10.19
C ALA A 223 12.09 -4.35 -10.26
N TRP A 224 10.99 -3.67 -9.95
CA TRP A 224 10.96 -2.22 -9.89
C TRP A 224 9.98 -1.71 -8.84
N THR A 225 10.18 -0.48 -8.44
CA THR A 225 9.35 0.27 -7.50
C THR A 225 9.13 1.67 -8.04
N ARG A 226 8.02 2.30 -7.66
CA ARG A 226 7.64 3.63 -8.16
C ARG A 226 7.19 4.55 -7.02
N PRO A 227 8.14 5.18 -6.31
CA PRO A 227 7.83 6.11 -5.25
C PRO A 227 7.17 7.38 -5.78
N MET A 228 6.30 7.96 -4.96
CA MET A 228 5.57 9.20 -5.24
C MET A 228 5.86 10.22 -4.15
N LYS A 229 6.34 11.41 -4.52
CA LYS A 229 6.50 12.56 -3.62
C LYS A 229 6.22 13.86 -4.38
N GLY A 230 5.63 14.82 -3.70
CA GLY A 230 5.19 16.05 -4.33
C GLY A 230 3.83 15.90 -5.01
N THR A 231 2.89 16.77 -4.62
CA THR A 231 1.52 16.76 -5.14
C THR A 231 1.07 18.19 -5.39
N VAL A 232 0.39 18.42 -6.50
CA VAL A 232 -0.27 19.68 -6.79
C VAL A 232 -1.69 19.41 -7.30
N ARG A 233 -2.62 20.31 -7.01
CA ARG A 233 -3.99 20.20 -7.56
C ARG A 233 -4.00 20.27 -9.09
N ARG A 234 -5.06 19.78 -9.70
CA ARG A 234 -5.30 20.03 -11.13
C ARG A 234 -5.66 21.49 -11.35
N GLY A 235 -5.33 22.00 -12.51
CA GLY A 235 -5.75 23.33 -12.93
C GLY A 235 -7.18 23.33 -13.44
N ASP A 236 -7.91 24.44 -13.22
CA ASP A 236 -9.29 24.62 -13.70
C ASP A 236 -9.32 24.79 -15.24
N THR A 237 -8.18 25.11 -15.85
CA THR A 237 -8.01 25.20 -17.31
C THR A 237 -6.79 24.38 -17.75
N PRO A 238 -6.73 23.92 -19.01
CA PRO A 238 -5.55 23.22 -19.52
C PRO A 238 -4.25 24.05 -19.45
N ALA A 239 -4.33 25.37 -19.51
CA ALA A 239 -3.17 26.25 -19.39
C ALA A 239 -2.66 26.31 -17.95
N GLU A 240 -3.57 26.43 -16.99
CA GLU A 240 -3.23 26.41 -15.56
C GLU A 240 -2.68 25.04 -15.15
N ASP A 241 -3.30 23.95 -15.61
CA ASP A 241 -2.84 22.59 -15.33
C ASP A 241 -1.40 22.37 -15.81
N ARG A 242 -1.07 22.80 -17.01
CA ARG A 242 0.30 22.76 -17.52
C ARG A 242 1.26 23.64 -16.71
N ARG A 243 0.81 24.79 -16.19
CA ARG A 243 1.61 25.67 -15.33
C ARG A 243 1.91 24.99 -13.99
N LEU A 244 0.90 24.41 -13.36
CA LEU A 244 1.04 23.73 -12.06
C LEU A 244 1.94 22.49 -12.17
N ARG A 245 1.82 21.71 -13.24
CA ARG A 245 2.71 20.57 -13.47
C ARG A 245 4.15 20.99 -13.70
N ARG A 246 4.39 22.07 -14.47
CA ARG A 246 5.74 22.63 -14.65
C ARG A 246 6.32 23.18 -13.36
N TRP A 247 5.47 23.80 -12.54
CA TRP A 247 5.87 24.25 -11.20
C TRP A 247 6.30 23.05 -10.35
N LEU A 248 5.50 22.01 -10.26
CA LEU A 248 5.83 20.80 -9.49
C LEU A 248 7.14 20.15 -9.97
N ALA A 249 7.34 20.06 -11.29
CA ALA A 249 8.56 19.50 -11.87
C ALA A 249 9.83 20.29 -11.52
N ALA A 250 9.68 21.59 -11.20
CA ALA A 250 10.77 22.48 -10.84
C ALA A 250 10.89 22.71 -9.32
N ASP A 251 9.90 22.29 -8.52
CA ASP A 251 9.86 22.52 -7.08
C ASP A 251 11.01 21.81 -6.36
N GLU A 252 11.94 22.59 -5.81
CA GLU A 252 13.16 22.07 -5.19
C GLU A 252 12.87 21.18 -3.98
N LYS A 253 11.84 21.51 -3.17
CA LYS A 253 11.44 20.69 -2.02
C LYS A 253 10.94 19.33 -2.45
N SER A 254 9.97 19.27 -3.39
CA SER A 254 9.41 18.02 -3.90
C SER A 254 10.48 17.13 -4.56
N ARG A 255 11.41 17.74 -5.29
CA ARG A 255 12.54 17.03 -5.91
C ARG A 255 13.51 16.47 -4.87
N ALA A 256 13.85 17.25 -3.84
CA ALA A 256 14.74 16.78 -2.77
C ALA A 256 14.11 15.61 -1.98
N GLU A 257 12.83 15.71 -1.63
CA GLU A 257 12.09 14.63 -0.96
C GLU A 257 12.00 13.38 -1.84
N ASN A 258 11.71 13.54 -3.14
CA ASN A 258 11.64 12.43 -4.09
C ASN A 258 13.01 11.76 -4.25
N LEU A 259 14.08 12.54 -4.44
CA LEU A 259 15.44 12.03 -4.57
C LEU A 259 15.88 11.21 -3.36
N MET A 260 15.57 11.69 -2.15
CA MET A 260 15.90 10.98 -0.91
C MET A 260 15.23 9.59 -0.86
N ILE A 261 13.97 9.47 -1.30
CA ILE A 261 13.28 8.19 -1.36
C ILE A 261 13.81 7.31 -2.50
N VAL A 262 14.14 7.88 -3.64
CA VAL A 262 14.80 7.17 -4.74
C VAL A 262 16.12 6.55 -4.28
N ASP A 263 16.98 7.29 -3.57
CA ASP A 263 18.24 6.77 -3.05
C ASP A 263 18.02 5.66 -2.02
N LEU A 264 17.02 5.80 -1.14
CA LEU A 264 16.65 4.76 -0.18
C LEU A 264 16.22 3.48 -0.92
N LEU A 265 15.37 3.57 -1.92
CA LEU A 265 14.87 2.41 -2.68
C LEU A 265 15.95 1.81 -3.60
N ARG A 266 16.87 2.61 -4.12
CA ARG A 266 18.07 2.09 -4.82
C ARG A 266 18.91 1.23 -3.88
N ASN A 267 19.14 1.72 -2.65
CA ASN A 267 19.85 0.94 -1.63
C ASN A 267 19.11 -0.36 -1.31
N ASP A 268 17.81 -0.30 -1.08
CA ASP A 268 16.98 -1.47 -0.77
C ASP A 268 17.02 -2.51 -1.91
N LEU A 269 16.80 -2.09 -3.16
CA LEU A 269 16.88 -2.98 -4.33
C LEU A 269 18.29 -3.57 -4.52
N SER A 270 19.35 -2.83 -4.20
CA SER A 270 20.73 -3.32 -4.35
C SER A 270 21.01 -4.55 -3.50
N VAL A 271 20.26 -4.77 -2.41
CA VAL A 271 20.39 -5.95 -1.55
C VAL A 271 20.03 -7.23 -2.28
N CYS A 272 18.97 -7.21 -3.09
CA CYS A 272 18.44 -8.38 -3.81
C CYS A 272 18.77 -8.39 -5.31
N CYS A 273 19.29 -7.31 -5.88
CA CYS A 273 19.65 -7.22 -7.30
C CYS A 273 21.11 -7.53 -7.57
N GLU A 274 21.42 -7.88 -8.81
CA GLU A 274 22.78 -8.06 -9.31
C GLU A 274 23.57 -6.74 -9.16
N PRO A 275 24.85 -6.79 -8.77
CA PRO A 275 25.68 -5.59 -8.69
C PRO A 275 25.72 -4.81 -10.00
N GLY A 276 25.47 -3.49 -9.92
CA GLY A 276 25.48 -2.59 -11.08
C GLY A 276 24.21 -2.62 -11.94
N SER A 277 23.21 -3.47 -11.61
CA SER A 277 21.96 -3.56 -12.37
C SER A 277 20.89 -2.56 -11.94
N VAL A 278 21.03 -1.96 -10.75
CA VAL A 278 20.03 -1.01 -10.23
C VAL A 278 20.15 0.32 -10.96
N GLN A 279 19.06 0.76 -11.58
CA GLN A 279 18.98 1.96 -12.41
C GLN A 279 17.76 2.81 -12.01
N VAL A 280 17.78 4.08 -12.39
CA VAL A 280 16.66 5.03 -12.27
C VAL A 280 16.28 5.49 -13.66
N PRO A 281 15.45 4.72 -14.39
CA PRO A 281 15.08 5.05 -15.76
C PRO A 281 14.24 6.33 -15.85
N GLU A 282 13.48 6.64 -14.80
CA GLU A 282 12.68 7.86 -14.71
C GLU A 282 12.91 8.56 -13.37
N LEU A 283 13.20 9.85 -13.45
CA LEU A 283 13.43 10.70 -12.28
C LEU A 283 12.61 11.99 -12.43
N PHE A 284 11.80 12.30 -11.40
CA PHE A 284 10.98 13.51 -11.32
C PHE A 284 9.91 13.65 -12.42
N SER A 285 9.36 12.53 -12.91
CA SER A 285 8.23 12.55 -13.82
C SER A 285 6.98 13.11 -13.13
N VAL A 286 6.21 13.96 -13.83
CA VAL A 286 4.95 14.50 -13.27
C VAL A 286 3.77 13.89 -13.99
N GLU A 287 3.03 13.05 -13.26
CA GLU A 287 1.84 12.38 -13.74
C GLU A 287 0.57 13.13 -13.35
N ALA A 288 -0.35 13.24 -14.30
CA ALA A 288 -1.64 13.84 -14.06
C ALA A 288 -2.65 12.78 -13.61
N TYR A 289 -3.20 12.93 -12.41
CA TYR A 289 -4.34 12.18 -11.89
C TYR A 289 -5.63 13.01 -12.04
N ASP A 290 -6.80 12.43 -11.80
CA ASP A 290 -8.07 13.13 -12.01
C ASP A 290 -8.18 14.40 -11.17
N THR A 291 -7.76 14.34 -9.91
CA THR A 291 -7.85 15.44 -8.94
C THR A 291 -6.53 16.14 -8.63
N VAL A 292 -5.41 15.49 -8.90
CA VAL A 292 -4.07 16.00 -8.57
C VAL A 292 -3.06 15.63 -9.66
N SER A 293 -1.92 16.31 -9.68
CA SER A 293 -0.71 15.83 -10.35
C SER A 293 0.33 15.46 -9.30
N GLN A 294 1.07 14.38 -9.53
CA GLN A 294 2.07 13.85 -8.59
C GLN A 294 3.42 13.69 -9.28
N MET A 295 4.49 13.93 -8.53
CA MET A 295 5.84 13.62 -8.97
C MET A 295 6.18 12.18 -8.62
N THR A 296 6.59 11.41 -9.61
CA THR A 296 6.98 10.00 -9.52
C THR A 296 8.41 9.81 -10.00
N SER A 297 9.03 8.73 -9.56
CA SER A 297 10.29 8.24 -10.10
C SER A 297 10.22 6.72 -10.18
N ALA A 298 10.99 6.11 -11.07
CA ALA A 298 11.08 4.66 -11.17
C ALA A 298 12.49 4.20 -10.79
N VAL A 299 12.57 3.15 -9.99
CA VAL A 299 13.83 2.47 -9.65
C VAL A 299 13.67 1.00 -10.00
N GLU A 300 14.59 0.47 -10.80
CA GLU A 300 14.53 -0.92 -11.24
C GLU A 300 15.87 -1.63 -11.11
N GLY A 301 15.84 -2.96 -11.09
CA GLY A 301 17.03 -3.76 -11.10
C GLY A 301 16.76 -5.20 -11.53
N ARG A 302 17.83 -5.92 -11.85
CA ARG A 302 17.79 -7.35 -12.16
C ARG A 302 18.08 -8.16 -10.90
N LEU A 303 17.13 -8.96 -10.47
CA LEU A 303 17.24 -9.81 -9.29
C LEU A 303 18.35 -10.86 -9.46
N LYS A 304 19.07 -11.16 -8.37
CA LYS A 304 19.96 -12.32 -8.28
C LYS A 304 19.15 -13.60 -8.52
N GLU A 305 19.78 -14.66 -8.98
CA GLU A 305 19.08 -15.93 -9.29
C GLU A 305 18.28 -16.50 -8.12
N ASN A 306 18.81 -16.39 -6.92
CA ASN A 306 18.19 -16.86 -5.69
C ASN A 306 17.33 -15.82 -4.97
N ALA A 307 17.09 -14.65 -5.56
CA ALA A 307 16.39 -13.54 -4.92
C ALA A 307 15.05 -13.16 -5.59
N ALA A 308 14.53 -13.99 -6.49
CA ALA A 308 13.30 -13.71 -7.20
C ALA A 308 12.02 -14.07 -6.39
N GLY A 309 12.15 -14.67 -5.21
CA GLY A 309 11.06 -15.00 -4.33
C GLY A 309 10.56 -13.82 -3.49
N LEU A 310 9.35 -13.96 -2.94
CA LEU A 310 8.76 -12.98 -2.01
C LEU A 310 9.60 -12.81 -0.74
N SER A 311 10.18 -13.91 -0.23
CA SER A 311 11.02 -13.89 0.97
C SER A 311 12.15 -12.88 0.87
N GLU A 312 12.88 -12.89 -0.23
CA GLU A 312 14.01 -11.99 -0.45
C GLU A 312 13.57 -10.56 -0.77
N LEU A 313 12.51 -10.39 -1.57
CA LEU A 313 11.95 -9.07 -1.89
C LEU A 313 11.42 -8.37 -0.63
N PHE A 314 10.64 -9.07 0.19
CA PHE A 314 10.13 -8.49 1.44
C PHE A 314 11.27 -8.21 2.42
N ARG A 315 12.24 -9.10 2.55
CA ARG A 315 13.40 -8.88 3.43
C ARG A 315 14.22 -7.65 3.03
N ALA A 316 14.40 -7.41 1.73
CA ALA A 316 15.18 -6.29 1.21
C ALA A 316 14.41 -4.96 1.26
N LEU A 317 13.12 -4.98 0.90
CA LEU A 317 12.37 -3.76 0.62
C LEU A 317 11.42 -3.35 1.75
N PHE A 318 10.90 -4.32 2.54
CA PHE A 318 9.77 -4.08 3.46
C PHE A 318 10.21 -3.67 4.88
N PRO A 319 9.50 -2.71 5.51
CA PRO A 319 8.45 -1.88 4.93
C PRO A 319 8.99 -0.87 3.93
N CYS A 320 8.10 -0.37 3.04
CA CYS A 320 8.50 0.58 2.01
C CYS A 320 9.16 1.83 2.58
N GLY A 321 10.24 2.27 1.94
CA GLY A 321 10.98 3.46 2.34
C GLY A 321 10.14 4.74 2.37
N SER A 322 9.19 4.89 1.43
CA SER A 322 8.32 6.07 1.30
C SER A 322 7.41 6.30 2.51
N VAL A 323 7.08 5.22 3.25
CA VAL A 323 6.19 5.26 4.43
C VAL A 323 6.91 5.00 5.76
N THR A 324 8.24 4.93 5.74
CA THR A 324 9.08 4.81 6.94
C THR A 324 9.88 6.08 7.18
N GLY A 325 10.91 6.32 6.43
CA GLY A 325 11.82 7.46 6.52
C GLY A 325 13.26 7.07 6.24
N ALA A 326 14.16 8.01 6.38
CA ALA A 326 15.56 7.84 6.03
C ALA A 326 16.48 8.24 7.21
N PRO A 327 17.46 7.42 7.61
CA PRO A 327 17.66 6.00 7.23
C PRO A 327 16.55 5.09 7.78
N LYS A 328 16.13 4.06 7.01
CA LYS A 328 14.94 3.22 7.28
C LYS A 328 14.88 2.69 8.71
N LEU A 329 15.89 1.96 9.16
CA LEU A 329 15.87 1.30 10.47
C LEU A 329 15.86 2.29 11.64
N ARG A 330 16.53 3.44 11.50
CA ARG A 330 16.48 4.51 12.50
C ARG A 330 15.09 5.15 12.55
N ALA A 331 14.49 5.44 11.40
CA ALA A 331 13.14 5.95 11.31
C ALA A 331 12.12 4.96 11.92
N MET A 332 12.20 3.66 11.61
CA MET A 332 11.32 2.63 12.18
C MET A 332 11.42 2.57 13.72
N ARG A 333 12.60 2.74 14.30
CA ARG A 333 12.78 2.82 15.76
C ARG A 333 12.06 4.04 16.36
N ARG A 334 12.14 5.20 15.68
CA ARG A 334 11.45 6.41 16.12
C ARG A 334 9.94 6.26 16.01
N ILE A 335 9.45 5.75 14.90
CA ILE A 335 8.04 5.42 14.66
C ILE A 335 7.49 4.55 15.81
N ARG A 336 8.16 3.42 16.10
CA ARG A 336 7.74 2.49 17.15
C ARG A 336 7.67 3.14 18.54
N ARG A 337 8.53 4.12 18.80
CA ARG A 337 8.57 4.84 20.10
C ARG A 337 7.51 5.92 20.19
N LEU A 338 7.23 6.62 19.08
CA LEU A 338 6.38 7.80 19.07
C LEU A 338 4.91 7.49 18.81
N GLU A 339 4.63 6.47 18.00
CA GLU A 339 3.25 6.09 17.67
C GLU A 339 2.62 5.27 18.80
N GLN A 340 1.37 5.57 19.12
CA GLN A 340 0.63 5.00 20.26
C GLN A 340 0.04 3.61 19.97
N GLY A 341 0.56 2.88 19.02
CA GLY A 341 0.09 1.52 18.69
C GLY A 341 0.55 1.04 17.33
N PRO A 342 0.17 -0.19 16.96
CA PRO A 342 0.57 -0.77 15.69
C PRO A 342 -0.10 -0.03 14.52
N ARG A 343 0.59 0.06 13.38
CA ARG A 343 0.03 0.59 12.13
C ARG A 343 -0.99 -0.36 11.49
N GLY A 344 -0.79 -1.66 11.67
CA GLY A 344 -1.63 -2.68 11.09
C GLY A 344 -1.41 -2.82 9.58
N VAL A 345 -2.50 -2.90 8.83
CA VAL A 345 -2.44 -2.97 7.36
C VAL A 345 -1.87 -1.68 6.77
N TYR A 346 -2.12 -0.54 7.40
CA TYR A 346 -1.60 0.74 6.92
C TYR A 346 -0.07 0.75 6.89
N CYS A 347 0.51 1.23 5.78
CA CYS A 347 1.96 1.16 5.48
C CYS A 347 2.52 -0.28 5.36
N GLY A 348 1.66 -1.28 5.36
CA GLY A 348 1.96 -2.63 4.94
C GLY A 348 1.92 -2.79 3.43
N ALA A 349 1.64 -4.00 2.95
CA ALA A 349 1.52 -4.29 1.53
C ALA A 349 0.31 -5.19 1.25
N VAL A 350 -0.38 -4.91 0.13
CA VAL A 350 -1.47 -5.73 -0.40
C VAL A 350 -1.15 -6.07 -1.85
N GLY A 351 -1.30 -7.34 -2.22
CA GLY A 351 -0.99 -7.74 -3.59
C GLY A 351 -1.01 -9.24 -3.81
N PHE A 352 -0.30 -9.67 -4.84
CA PHE A 352 -0.21 -11.07 -5.23
C PHE A 352 1.18 -11.43 -5.76
N ALA A 353 1.46 -12.72 -5.79
CA ALA A 353 2.54 -13.31 -6.57
C ALA A 353 2.07 -14.57 -7.27
N GLY A 354 2.55 -14.77 -8.47
CA GLY A 354 2.47 -16.00 -9.26
C GLY A 354 3.87 -16.46 -9.67
N PRO A 355 3.96 -17.49 -10.53
CA PRO A 355 5.24 -18.04 -10.97
C PRO A 355 6.18 -16.99 -11.57
N GLU A 356 5.67 -16.16 -12.47
CA GLU A 356 6.48 -15.19 -13.21
C GLU A 356 6.34 -13.75 -12.71
N GLU A 357 5.20 -13.40 -12.12
CA GLU A 357 4.82 -12.03 -11.78
C GLU A 357 4.50 -11.89 -10.30
N ALA A 358 4.88 -10.76 -9.70
CA ALA A 358 4.39 -10.33 -8.41
C ALA A 358 4.13 -8.83 -8.40
N VAL A 359 3.02 -8.40 -7.79
CA VAL A 359 2.66 -6.99 -7.65
C VAL A 359 2.13 -6.74 -6.25
N PHE A 360 2.75 -5.83 -5.52
CA PHE A 360 2.30 -5.37 -4.21
C PHE A 360 2.24 -3.85 -4.15
N ASN A 361 1.18 -3.33 -3.58
CA ASN A 361 1.05 -1.90 -3.30
C ASN A 361 1.62 -1.53 -1.94
N VAL A 362 1.88 -0.25 -1.71
CA VAL A 362 2.02 0.32 -0.38
C VAL A 362 0.61 0.56 0.16
N ALA A 363 0.23 -0.11 1.25
CA ALA A 363 -1.14 -0.05 1.77
C ALA A 363 -1.42 1.30 2.46
N ILE A 364 -1.49 2.38 1.69
CA ILE A 364 -1.99 3.70 2.10
C ILE A 364 -3.41 3.90 1.57
N ARG A 365 -4.17 4.86 2.13
CA ARG A 365 -5.61 5.02 1.83
C ARG A 365 -6.36 3.71 1.97
N THR A 366 -6.02 2.97 3.02
CA THR A 366 -6.47 1.60 3.24
C THR A 366 -7.19 1.51 4.57
N VAL A 367 -8.42 0.99 4.51
CA VAL A 367 -9.28 0.75 5.65
C VAL A 367 -9.16 -0.72 6.07
N GLU A 368 -8.99 -0.96 7.35
CA GLU A 368 -9.12 -2.26 8.00
C GLU A 368 -10.42 -2.26 8.81
N LEU A 369 -11.26 -3.28 8.57
CA LEU A 369 -12.53 -3.47 9.29
C LEU A 369 -12.52 -4.75 10.08
N LYS A 370 -13.09 -4.73 11.28
CA LYS A 370 -13.41 -5.91 12.10
C LYS A 370 -14.74 -5.68 12.82
N GLY A 371 -15.75 -6.50 12.54
CA GLY A 371 -17.05 -6.42 13.20
C GLY A 371 -17.68 -5.02 13.16
N GLY A 372 -17.57 -4.30 12.05
CA GLY A 372 -18.05 -2.93 11.90
C GLY A 372 -17.14 -1.83 12.47
N GLN A 373 -16.11 -2.17 13.25
CA GLN A 373 -15.10 -1.21 13.67
C GLN A 373 -14.10 -0.97 12.54
N GLY A 374 -13.94 0.30 12.16
CA GLY A 374 -13.05 0.74 11.10
C GLY A 374 -11.81 1.45 11.61
N ARG A 375 -10.69 1.17 10.94
CA ARG A 375 -9.42 1.85 11.17
C ARG A 375 -8.75 2.18 9.84
N MET A 376 -8.22 3.40 9.73
CA MET A 376 -7.38 3.82 8.63
C MET A 376 -6.22 4.64 9.18
N GLY A 377 -4.98 4.27 8.86
CA GLY A 377 -3.84 5.11 9.23
C GLY A 377 -3.75 6.36 8.34
N ILE A 378 -3.30 7.47 8.93
CA ILE A 378 -2.97 8.70 8.22
C ILE A 378 -1.68 9.27 8.80
N GLY A 379 -0.89 9.92 7.95
CA GLY A 379 0.33 10.57 8.40
C GLY A 379 0.98 11.39 7.30
N SER A 380 2.11 11.96 7.67
CA SER A 380 2.94 12.78 6.77
C SER A 380 4.42 12.50 6.98
N GLY A 381 5.20 12.79 5.95
CA GLY A 381 6.65 12.70 5.99
C GLY A 381 7.26 13.95 6.63
N VAL A 382 7.60 13.86 7.89
CA VAL A 382 8.17 14.97 8.66
C VAL A 382 9.63 15.18 8.30
N VAL A 383 9.96 16.37 7.83
CA VAL A 383 11.30 16.86 7.50
C VAL A 383 11.65 18.09 8.36
N TRP A 384 12.85 18.64 8.20
CA TRP A 384 13.30 19.80 8.99
C TRP A 384 12.35 21.02 8.90
N ASP A 385 11.85 21.33 7.70
CA ASP A 385 10.98 22.47 7.44
C ASP A 385 9.49 22.20 7.72
N SER A 386 9.14 21.00 8.21
CA SER A 386 7.75 20.68 8.56
C SER A 386 7.25 21.53 9.71
N GLU A 387 6.02 22.05 9.56
CA GLU A 387 5.29 22.77 10.59
C GLU A 387 4.18 21.89 11.16
N ALA A 388 4.20 21.65 12.49
CA ALA A 388 3.35 20.64 13.12
C ALA A 388 1.85 20.82 12.86
N ASP A 389 1.37 22.08 12.84
CA ASP A 389 -0.04 22.36 12.57
C ASP A 389 -0.42 22.12 11.11
N ALA A 390 0.46 22.47 10.18
CA ALA A 390 0.24 22.24 8.76
C ALA A 390 0.19 20.73 8.47
N GLU A 391 1.11 19.95 9.04
CA GLU A 391 1.12 18.47 8.91
C GLU A 391 -0.14 17.83 9.53
N TYR A 392 -0.62 18.37 10.67
CA TYR A 392 -1.86 17.89 11.29
C TYR A 392 -3.08 18.13 10.40
N GLU A 393 -3.21 19.34 9.82
CA GLU A 393 -4.31 19.67 8.90
C GLU A 393 -4.21 18.86 7.61
N GLU A 394 -3.01 18.60 7.09
CA GLU A 394 -2.81 17.70 5.94
C GLU A 394 -3.29 16.28 6.26
N CYS A 395 -3.02 15.77 7.46
CA CYS A 395 -3.55 14.48 7.90
C CYS A 395 -5.08 14.47 7.88
N LEU A 396 -5.73 15.50 8.42
CA LEU A 396 -7.20 15.60 8.41
C LEU A 396 -7.75 15.68 6.99
N LEU A 397 -7.09 16.43 6.10
CA LEU A 397 -7.50 16.54 4.71
C LEU A 397 -7.46 15.18 3.98
N LYS A 398 -6.44 14.36 4.27
CA LYS A 398 -6.33 12.99 3.73
C LYS A 398 -7.46 12.06 4.18
N ALA A 399 -8.22 12.41 5.22
CA ALA A 399 -9.36 11.65 5.73
C ALA A 399 -10.67 11.92 4.98
N HIS A 400 -10.78 13.05 4.31
CA HIS A 400 -12.05 13.54 3.74
C HIS A 400 -12.74 12.56 2.78
N PHE A 401 -11.98 11.71 2.09
CA PHE A 401 -12.59 10.75 1.16
C PHE A 401 -13.44 9.67 1.83
N LEU A 402 -13.33 9.49 3.15
CA LEU A 402 -14.20 8.57 3.90
C LEU A 402 -15.56 9.18 4.22
N ASN A 403 -15.65 10.48 4.44
CA ASN A 403 -16.84 11.16 4.98
C ASN A 403 -17.71 11.88 3.96
N SER A 404 -17.14 12.30 2.85
CA SER A 404 -17.88 13.12 1.86
C SER A 404 -18.72 12.31 0.92
#